data_5393155a94ca2ebfbc6d8e69350125f7
#
_entry.id   5393155a94ca2ebfbc6d8e69350125f7
#
_cell.length_a   1.000
_cell.length_b   1.000
_cell.length_c   1.000
_cell.angle_alpha   90.00
_cell.angle_beta   90.00
_cell.angle_gamma   90.00
#
_symmetry.space_group_name_H-M   'P 1'
#
loop_
_entity.id
_entity.type
_entity.pdbx_description
1 polymer ?
#
loop_
_entity_poly.entity_id
_entity_poly.type
_entity_poly.pdbx_seq_one_letter_code
_entity_poly.pdbx_strand_id
1 'polypeptide(L)'
;MNSPVMATGPHIHSKDNSRRIMLDVIIALLPAAVAAVVLYGLPALWMILVCVVSAVASEILFNLCTGKAQSVGDLSAVVTGLLLALNLSTRVPLWQCVLGSVFAIVLVKCAFGGIGRNFANPAITARVFLLAAFSSTVAGGAFPKTVDAVSSATPLELIGVEGAELPSLLDMFLGLRGGAIGEGCILALLLGFAYLLVRRVIRWQTPVIFVGTVFVLSLIATGSLTAATYEILAGGLVLGAVFMATDYSTTPLTLEGKALFALGCGVITFVIRFFCAYPEGVSFSILCMNILAPWLEKWTRRKPLGGE
;
A
#
# COMPACT_ATOMS: atom_id res chain seq x y z
N MET A 1 -7.59 -20.84 46.23
CA MET A 1 -7.41 -19.41 46.49
C MET A 1 -6.35 -18.91 45.53
N ASN A 2 -6.74 -18.25 44.45
CA ASN A 2 -5.81 -17.64 43.51
C ASN A 2 -5.31 -16.34 44.17
N SER A 3 -4.07 -16.32 44.62
CA SER A 3 -3.42 -15.07 45.04
C SER A 3 -3.37 -14.11 43.86
N PRO A 4 -3.79 -12.84 44.03
CA PRO A 4 -3.68 -11.85 42.98
C PRO A 4 -2.17 -11.63 42.67
N VAL A 5 -1.75 -11.90 41.44
CA VAL A 5 -0.41 -11.56 40.97
C VAL A 5 -0.36 -10.04 40.88
N MET A 6 0.19 -9.38 41.88
CA MET A 6 0.50 -7.97 41.81
C MET A 6 1.68 -7.76 40.88
N ALA A 7 1.44 -7.26 39.70
CA ALA A 7 2.50 -6.82 38.79
C ALA A 7 3.15 -5.54 39.37
N THR A 8 4.43 -5.62 39.68
CA THR A 8 5.22 -4.48 40.16
C THR A 8 5.63 -3.62 38.97
N GLY A 9 5.09 -2.42 38.85
CA GLY A 9 5.52 -1.43 37.86
C GLY A 9 4.40 -0.46 37.47
N PRO A 10 4.72 0.71 36.91
CA PRO A 10 3.71 1.62 36.40
C PRO A 10 3.04 0.99 35.19
N HIS A 11 1.74 0.75 35.27
CA HIS A 11 0.92 0.29 34.15
C HIS A 11 0.61 1.48 33.23
N ILE A 12 1.43 1.65 32.21
CA ILE A 12 1.17 2.65 31.16
C ILE A 12 0.13 2.04 30.22
N HIS A 13 -1.12 2.45 30.35
CA HIS A 13 -2.19 2.10 29.42
C HIS A 13 -2.28 3.18 28.33
N SER A 14 -1.94 2.82 27.10
CA SER A 14 -2.28 3.64 25.93
C SER A 14 -3.76 3.46 25.61
N LYS A 15 -4.44 4.56 25.27
CA LYS A 15 -5.81 4.51 24.73
C LYS A 15 -5.84 3.96 23.30
N ASP A 16 -4.68 3.88 22.65
CA ASP A 16 -4.54 3.39 21.27
C ASP A 16 -4.39 1.87 21.27
N ASN A 17 -5.41 1.20 20.76
CA ASN A 17 -5.45 -0.24 20.53
C ASN A 17 -5.28 -0.50 19.03
N SER A 18 -4.74 -1.66 18.63
CA SER A 18 -4.58 -2.08 17.24
C SER A 18 -5.86 -1.91 16.43
N ARG A 19 -7.02 -2.26 17.00
CA ARG A 19 -8.32 -2.04 16.38
C ARG A 19 -8.60 -0.58 16.05
N ARG A 20 -8.23 0.36 16.93
CA ARG A 20 -8.45 1.80 16.72
C ARG A 20 -7.56 2.34 15.62
N ILE A 21 -6.30 1.91 15.60
CA ILE A 21 -5.36 2.28 14.52
C ILE A 21 -5.86 1.77 13.17
N MET A 22 -6.31 0.51 13.09
CA MET A 22 -6.87 -0.06 11.86
C MET A 22 -8.15 0.64 11.43
N LEU A 23 -9.01 1.03 12.37
CA LEU A 23 -10.19 1.82 12.07
C LEU A 23 -9.82 3.20 11.50
N ASP A 24 -8.82 3.88 12.06
CA ASP A 24 -8.34 5.17 11.53
C ASP A 24 -7.79 5.01 10.10
N VAL A 25 -7.10 3.90 9.80
CA VAL A 25 -6.64 3.60 8.43
C VAL A 25 -7.81 3.36 7.48
N ILE A 26 -8.85 2.62 7.92
CA ILE A 26 -10.06 2.42 7.10
C ILE A 26 -10.73 3.77 6.81
N ILE A 27 -10.91 4.64 7.81
CA ILE A 27 -11.49 5.98 7.63
C ILE A 27 -10.65 6.80 6.64
N ALA A 28 -9.33 6.74 6.74
CA ALA A 28 -8.43 7.44 5.83
C ALA A 28 -8.49 6.92 4.38
N LEU A 29 -8.81 5.65 4.18
CA LEU A 29 -8.98 5.04 2.85
C LEU A 29 -10.38 5.27 2.25
N LEU A 30 -11.39 5.64 3.06
CA LEU A 30 -12.75 5.86 2.56
C LEU A 30 -12.83 6.90 1.44
N PRO A 31 -12.16 8.08 1.51
CA PRO A 31 -12.18 9.04 0.41
C PRO A 31 -11.69 8.43 -0.91
N ALA A 32 -10.62 7.62 -0.87
CA ALA A 32 -10.08 6.94 -2.05
C ALA A 32 -11.04 5.86 -2.57
N ALA A 33 -11.68 5.09 -1.68
CA ALA A 33 -12.68 4.09 -2.05
C ALA A 33 -13.94 4.73 -2.68
N VAL A 34 -14.41 5.85 -2.13
CA VAL A 34 -15.54 6.61 -2.71
C VAL A 34 -15.16 7.17 -4.07
N ALA A 35 -13.98 7.80 -4.21
CA ALA A 35 -13.48 8.29 -5.49
C ALA A 35 -13.37 7.16 -6.53
N ALA A 36 -12.89 5.99 -6.14
CA ALA A 36 -12.83 4.81 -7.01
C ALA A 36 -14.22 4.40 -7.52
N VAL A 37 -15.23 4.37 -6.64
CA VAL A 37 -16.62 4.03 -7.04
C VAL A 37 -17.22 5.11 -7.93
N VAL A 38 -16.95 6.38 -7.69
CA VAL A 38 -17.44 7.49 -8.52
C VAL A 38 -16.81 7.42 -9.93
N LEU A 39 -15.50 7.21 -10.02
CA LEU A 39 -14.76 7.20 -11.29
C LEU A 39 -15.01 5.93 -12.11
N TYR A 40 -14.95 4.76 -11.49
CA TYR A 40 -15.02 3.46 -12.18
C TYR A 40 -16.40 2.78 -12.06
N GLY A 41 -17.27 3.27 -11.17
CA GLY A 41 -18.64 2.79 -10.99
C GLY A 41 -18.76 1.46 -10.26
N LEU A 42 -19.86 0.73 -10.54
CA LEU A 42 -20.21 -0.54 -9.87
C LEU A 42 -19.12 -1.63 -9.92
N PRO A 43 -18.33 -1.79 -11.00
CA PRO A 43 -17.23 -2.77 -10.99
C PRO A 43 -16.22 -2.54 -9.88
N ALA A 44 -15.87 -1.28 -9.57
CA ALA A 44 -14.98 -0.95 -8.47
C ALA A 44 -15.59 -1.29 -7.10
N LEU A 45 -16.89 -1.02 -6.92
CA LEU A 45 -17.61 -1.38 -5.69
C LEU A 45 -17.61 -2.90 -5.47
N TRP A 46 -17.92 -3.69 -6.49
CA TRP A 46 -17.91 -5.15 -6.39
C TRP A 46 -16.52 -5.68 -6.07
N MET A 47 -15.47 -5.12 -6.69
CA MET A 47 -14.09 -5.49 -6.41
C MET A 47 -13.70 -5.23 -4.95
N ILE A 48 -14.02 -4.05 -4.42
CA ILE A 48 -13.78 -3.68 -3.02
C ILE A 48 -14.52 -4.65 -2.09
N LEU A 49 -15.79 -4.91 -2.33
CA LEU A 49 -16.59 -5.81 -1.51
C LEU A 49 -16.04 -7.24 -1.54
N VAL A 50 -15.73 -7.77 -2.72
CA VAL A 50 -15.20 -9.14 -2.86
C VAL A 50 -13.85 -9.27 -2.17
N CYS A 51 -12.93 -8.32 -2.34
CA CYS A 51 -11.63 -8.38 -1.67
C CYS A 51 -11.77 -8.32 -0.14
N VAL A 52 -12.60 -7.43 0.39
CA VAL A 52 -12.81 -7.31 1.84
C VAL A 52 -13.49 -8.54 2.42
N VAL A 53 -14.60 -8.98 1.80
CA VAL A 53 -15.35 -10.16 2.28
C VAL A 53 -14.48 -11.42 2.21
N SER A 54 -13.77 -11.65 1.12
CA SER A 54 -12.89 -12.82 0.98
C SER A 54 -11.70 -12.78 1.95
N ALA A 55 -11.13 -11.60 2.23
CA ALA A 55 -10.08 -11.45 3.22
C ALA A 55 -10.57 -11.79 4.65
N VAL A 56 -11.72 -11.25 5.05
CA VAL A 56 -12.33 -11.53 6.36
C VAL A 56 -12.73 -13.01 6.49
N ALA A 57 -13.38 -13.55 5.45
CA ALA A 57 -13.79 -14.96 5.43
C ALA A 57 -12.58 -15.91 5.53
N SER A 58 -11.48 -15.57 4.83
CA SER A 58 -10.23 -16.36 4.88
C SER A 58 -9.62 -16.37 6.28
N GLU A 59 -9.64 -15.23 6.99
CA GLU A 59 -9.13 -15.17 8.36
C GLU A 59 -9.98 -15.98 9.33
N ILE A 60 -11.32 -15.85 9.24
CA ILE A 60 -12.25 -16.64 10.06
C ILE A 60 -12.01 -18.15 9.82
N LEU A 61 -11.97 -18.56 8.55
CA LEU A 61 -11.82 -19.95 8.19
C LEU A 61 -10.48 -20.53 8.66
N PHE A 62 -9.38 -19.77 8.45
CA PHE A 62 -8.07 -20.19 8.92
C PHE A 62 -8.02 -20.37 10.44
N ASN A 63 -8.56 -19.43 11.20
CA ASN A 63 -8.58 -19.50 12.66
C ASN A 63 -9.45 -20.67 13.15
N LEU A 64 -10.59 -20.93 12.50
CA LEU A 64 -11.42 -22.10 12.80
C LEU A 64 -10.69 -23.42 12.53
N CYS A 65 -10.05 -23.56 11.36
CA CYS A 65 -9.31 -24.76 11.00
C CYS A 65 -8.09 -25.03 11.88
N THR A 66 -7.46 -23.96 12.39
CA THR A 66 -6.25 -24.08 13.24
C THR A 66 -6.54 -24.04 14.74
N GLY A 67 -7.81 -23.91 15.15
CA GLY A 67 -8.20 -23.82 16.56
C GLY A 67 -7.70 -22.55 17.27
N LYS A 68 -7.32 -21.50 16.52
CA LYS A 68 -6.86 -20.23 17.07
C LYS A 68 -8.04 -19.34 17.47
N ALA A 69 -7.82 -18.44 18.46
CA ALA A 69 -8.78 -17.43 18.80
C ALA A 69 -9.05 -16.52 17.60
N GLN A 70 -10.31 -16.06 17.46
CA GLN A 70 -10.71 -15.18 16.37
C GLN A 70 -10.06 -13.81 16.50
N SER A 71 -9.32 -13.39 15.47
CA SER A 71 -8.60 -12.11 15.39
C SER A 71 -9.32 -11.05 14.54
N VAL A 72 -10.43 -11.39 13.89
CA VAL A 72 -11.17 -10.49 12.97
C VAL A 72 -11.56 -9.14 13.61
N GLY A 73 -11.72 -9.12 14.93
CA GLY A 73 -12.04 -7.91 15.70
C GLY A 73 -10.98 -6.81 15.64
N ASP A 74 -9.75 -7.11 15.18
CA ASP A 74 -8.68 -6.14 15.00
C ASP A 74 -8.81 -5.30 13.71
N LEU A 75 -9.72 -5.66 12.78
CA LEU A 75 -10.01 -5.03 11.50
C LEU A 75 -8.86 -5.07 10.47
N SER A 76 -7.78 -5.77 10.74
CA SER A 76 -6.62 -5.81 9.83
C SER A 76 -6.90 -6.55 8.53
N ALA A 77 -7.77 -7.59 8.53
CA ALA A 77 -8.21 -8.25 7.30
C ALA A 77 -9.00 -7.30 6.40
N VAL A 78 -9.82 -6.43 7.00
CA VAL A 78 -10.57 -5.40 6.27
C VAL A 78 -9.61 -4.42 5.59
N VAL A 79 -8.60 -3.92 6.34
CA VAL A 79 -7.56 -3.04 5.78
C VAL A 79 -6.80 -3.74 4.66
N THR A 80 -6.38 -4.99 4.84
CA THR A 80 -5.67 -5.76 3.81
C THR A 80 -6.52 -5.94 2.55
N GLY A 81 -7.79 -6.34 2.68
CA GLY A 81 -8.71 -6.49 1.56
C GLY A 81 -8.96 -5.17 0.82
N LEU A 82 -9.14 -4.08 1.57
CA LEU A 82 -9.35 -2.74 1.00
C LEU A 82 -8.11 -2.24 0.25
N LEU A 83 -6.92 -2.36 0.85
CA LEU A 83 -5.66 -1.99 0.21
C LEU A 83 -5.39 -2.83 -1.04
N LEU A 84 -5.65 -4.14 -0.99
CA LEU A 84 -5.51 -5.01 -2.16
C LEU A 84 -6.45 -4.57 -3.29
N ALA A 85 -7.73 -4.34 -2.99
CA ALA A 85 -8.70 -3.87 -3.97
C ALA A 85 -8.26 -2.57 -4.63
N LEU A 86 -7.84 -1.58 -3.83
CA LEU A 86 -7.38 -0.28 -4.32
C LEU A 86 -6.12 -0.37 -5.20
N ASN A 87 -5.34 -1.43 -5.06
CA ASN A 87 -4.17 -1.70 -5.90
C ASN A 87 -4.46 -2.49 -7.18
N LEU A 88 -5.69 -2.91 -7.41
CA LEU A 88 -6.09 -3.64 -8.61
C LEU A 88 -6.87 -2.75 -9.57
N SER A 89 -6.89 -3.11 -10.86
CA SER A 89 -7.72 -2.46 -11.86
C SER A 89 -9.05 -3.19 -12.03
N THR A 90 -10.11 -2.52 -12.48
CA THR A 90 -11.42 -3.14 -12.72
C THR A 90 -11.41 -4.19 -13.85
N ARG A 91 -10.30 -4.34 -14.56
CA ARG A 91 -10.10 -5.41 -15.55
C ARG A 91 -9.84 -6.78 -14.91
N VAL A 92 -9.40 -6.79 -13.65
CA VAL A 92 -9.09 -8.03 -12.93
C VAL A 92 -10.39 -8.78 -12.62
N PRO A 93 -10.52 -10.05 -13.04
CA PRO A 93 -11.69 -10.88 -12.72
C PRO A 93 -11.85 -11.08 -11.22
N LEU A 94 -13.09 -11.11 -10.73
CA LEU A 94 -13.38 -11.23 -9.28
C LEU A 94 -12.77 -12.47 -8.63
N TRP A 95 -12.64 -13.59 -9.36
CA TRP A 95 -12.00 -14.80 -8.81
C TRP A 95 -10.51 -14.60 -8.50
N GLN A 96 -9.78 -13.77 -9.28
CA GLN A 96 -8.40 -13.40 -8.98
C GLN A 96 -8.34 -12.51 -7.73
N CYS A 97 -9.32 -11.63 -7.54
CA CYS A 97 -9.44 -10.83 -6.31
C CYS A 97 -9.61 -11.72 -5.07
N VAL A 98 -10.44 -12.77 -5.15
CA VAL A 98 -10.60 -13.76 -4.09
C VAL A 98 -9.27 -14.48 -3.85
N LEU A 99 -8.62 -14.98 -4.90
CA LEU A 99 -7.35 -15.68 -4.80
C LEU A 99 -6.26 -14.82 -4.13
N GLY A 100 -6.13 -13.56 -4.54
CA GLY A 100 -5.20 -12.61 -3.94
C GLY A 100 -5.49 -12.33 -2.47
N SER A 101 -6.77 -12.18 -2.10
CA SER A 101 -7.18 -11.96 -0.72
C SER A 101 -6.90 -13.19 0.17
N VAL A 102 -7.19 -14.39 -0.34
CA VAL A 102 -6.85 -15.65 0.35
C VAL A 102 -5.33 -15.77 0.54
N PHE A 103 -4.56 -15.49 -0.51
CA PHE A 103 -3.09 -15.51 -0.44
C PHE A 103 -2.57 -14.52 0.60
N ALA A 104 -3.04 -13.27 0.57
CA ALA A 104 -2.65 -12.23 1.52
C ALA A 104 -2.88 -12.64 2.98
N ILE A 105 -4.07 -13.17 3.26
CA ILE A 105 -4.47 -13.47 4.64
C ILE A 105 -3.92 -14.81 5.10
N VAL A 106 -4.09 -15.88 4.34
CA VAL A 106 -3.69 -17.22 4.78
C VAL A 106 -2.18 -17.35 4.80
N LEU A 107 -1.50 -17.05 3.68
CA LEU A 107 -0.07 -17.30 3.54
C LEU A 107 0.79 -16.20 4.15
N VAL A 108 0.45 -14.93 3.93
CA VAL A 108 1.33 -13.83 4.36
C VAL A 108 1.06 -13.39 5.79
N LYS A 109 -0.21 -13.38 6.22
CA LYS A 109 -0.58 -12.93 7.57
C LYS A 109 -0.70 -14.09 8.57
N CYS A 110 -1.62 -15.03 8.35
CA CYS A 110 -1.99 -16.02 9.36
C CYS A 110 -0.95 -17.13 9.55
N ALA A 111 -0.27 -17.57 8.48
CA ALA A 111 0.77 -18.61 8.56
C ALA A 111 1.99 -18.13 9.38
N PHE A 112 2.31 -16.84 9.35
CA PHE A 112 3.40 -16.27 10.15
C PHE A 112 3.00 -15.86 11.57
N GLY A 113 1.74 -16.02 11.95
CA GLY A 113 1.27 -15.80 13.32
C GLY A 113 0.41 -14.56 13.54
N GLY A 114 -0.05 -13.90 12.49
CA GLY A 114 -0.98 -12.77 12.55
C GLY A 114 -0.28 -11.40 12.57
N ILE A 115 -1.04 -10.37 12.97
CA ILE A 115 -0.57 -8.97 13.00
C ILE A 115 0.76 -8.83 13.75
N GLY A 116 1.71 -8.08 13.19
CA GLY A 116 3.01 -7.79 13.81
C GLY A 116 4.07 -8.89 13.67
N ARG A 117 3.72 -10.04 13.05
CA ARG A 117 4.65 -11.13 12.75
C ARG A 117 4.84 -11.36 11.25
N ASN A 118 4.22 -10.54 10.43
CA ASN A 118 4.30 -10.62 8.98
C ASN A 118 5.72 -10.22 8.53
N PHE A 119 6.31 -10.98 7.61
CA PHE A 119 7.59 -10.63 7.01
C PHE A 119 7.48 -9.47 6.00
N ALA A 120 6.29 -9.25 5.45
CA ALA A 120 5.99 -8.19 4.49
C ALA A 120 4.51 -7.76 4.58
N ASN A 121 4.16 -6.64 3.97
CA ASN A 121 2.79 -6.17 3.88
C ASN A 121 1.93 -7.15 3.06
N PRO A 122 0.84 -7.71 3.64
CA PRO A 122 0.05 -8.75 2.98
C PRO A 122 -0.59 -8.30 1.67
N ALA A 123 -1.10 -7.06 1.60
CA ALA A 123 -1.75 -6.55 0.40
C ALA A 123 -0.75 -6.38 -0.77
N ILE A 124 0.45 -5.87 -0.48
CA ILE A 124 1.54 -5.72 -1.46
C ILE A 124 2.01 -7.08 -1.96
N THR A 125 2.25 -8.01 -1.03
CA THR A 125 2.73 -9.35 -1.39
C THR A 125 1.72 -10.09 -2.27
N ALA A 126 0.42 -9.94 -1.97
CA ALA A 126 -0.64 -10.50 -2.80
C ALA A 126 -0.72 -9.83 -4.18
N ARG A 127 -0.53 -8.51 -4.28
CA ARG A 127 -0.47 -7.82 -5.56
C ARG A 127 0.70 -8.33 -6.41
N VAL A 128 1.91 -8.43 -5.83
CA VAL A 128 3.09 -8.96 -6.53
C VAL A 128 2.86 -10.40 -6.98
N PHE A 129 2.25 -11.24 -6.13
CA PHE A 129 1.86 -12.60 -6.48
C PHE A 129 0.89 -12.62 -7.67
N LEU A 130 -0.19 -11.83 -7.62
CA LEU A 130 -1.16 -11.74 -8.71
C LEU A 130 -0.53 -11.23 -10.01
N LEU A 131 0.37 -10.24 -9.93
CA LEU A 131 1.08 -9.71 -11.08
C LEU A 131 2.01 -10.76 -11.72
N ALA A 132 2.69 -11.55 -10.90
CA ALA A 132 3.55 -12.62 -11.38
C ALA A 132 2.76 -13.79 -12.01
N ALA A 133 1.61 -14.14 -11.41
CA ALA A 133 0.79 -15.26 -11.88
C ALA A 133 -0.14 -14.89 -13.06
N PHE A 134 -0.63 -13.65 -13.12
CA PHE A 134 -1.67 -13.17 -14.05
C PHE A 134 -1.32 -11.80 -14.64
N SER A 135 -0.09 -11.64 -15.15
CA SER A 135 0.42 -10.36 -15.65
C SER A 135 -0.49 -9.69 -16.68
N SER A 136 -1.08 -10.46 -17.59
CA SER A 136 -1.95 -9.95 -18.65
C SER A 136 -3.23 -9.25 -18.17
N THR A 137 -3.74 -9.65 -17.01
CA THR A 137 -4.97 -9.06 -16.43
C THR A 137 -4.67 -8.02 -15.36
N VAL A 138 -3.57 -8.17 -14.64
CA VAL A 138 -3.22 -7.33 -13.48
C VAL A 138 -2.37 -6.13 -13.86
N ALA A 139 -1.49 -6.24 -14.87
CA ALA A 139 -0.65 -5.13 -15.32
C ALA A 139 -1.43 -4.04 -16.07
N GLY A 140 -2.58 -4.37 -16.66
CA GLY A 140 -3.40 -3.41 -17.41
C GLY A 140 -4.15 -2.41 -16.53
N GLY A 141 -4.07 -1.13 -16.86
CA GLY A 141 -4.87 -0.08 -16.24
C GLY A 141 -6.35 -0.14 -16.68
N ALA A 142 -7.26 0.26 -15.81
CA ALA A 142 -8.65 0.54 -16.15
C ALA A 142 -8.85 2.05 -16.32
N PHE A 143 -9.77 2.43 -17.19
CA PHE A 143 -10.09 3.84 -17.44
C PHE A 143 -11.39 4.23 -16.75
N PRO A 144 -11.53 5.46 -16.23
CA PRO A 144 -12.77 6.00 -15.72
C PRO A 144 -13.85 6.02 -16.81
N LYS A 145 -15.11 5.90 -16.42
CA LYS A 145 -16.27 5.94 -17.35
C LYS A 145 -16.41 7.23 -18.15
N THR A 146 -15.82 8.31 -17.65
CA THR A 146 -15.90 9.65 -18.24
C THR A 146 -14.83 9.94 -19.28
N VAL A 147 -13.88 9.01 -19.48
CA VAL A 147 -12.76 9.18 -20.41
C VAL A 147 -12.97 8.24 -21.60
N ASP A 148 -13.13 8.81 -22.79
CA ASP A 148 -13.12 8.06 -24.04
C ASP A 148 -11.67 7.60 -24.31
N ALA A 149 -11.36 6.40 -23.86
CA ALA A 149 -10.02 5.83 -23.98
C ALA A 149 -9.76 5.37 -25.42
N VAL A 150 -9.02 6.16 -26.14
CA VAL A 150 -8.51 5.79 -27.48
C VAL A 150 -7.32 4.84 -27.37
N SER A 151 -6.60 4.86 -26.24
CA SER A 151 -5.47 3.96 -25.96
C SER A 151 -5.65 3.21 -24.64
N SER A 152 -5.19 1.96 -24.59
CA SER A 152 -5.24 1.14 -23.38
C SER A 152 -4.02 1.36 -22.46
N ALA A 153 -3.07 2.20 -22.83
CA ALA A 153 -1.84 2.46 -22.10
C ALA A 153 -2.06 3.40 -20.92
N THR A 154 -1.45 3.08 -19.79
CA THR A 154 -1.46 3.94 -18.61
C THR A 154 -0.54 5.15 -18.83
N PRO A 155 -0.76 6.30 -18.12
CA PRO A 155 0.14 7.44 -18.25
C PRO A 155 1.61 7.09 -17.98
N LEU A 156 1.87 6.13 -17.10
CA LEU A 156 3.22 5.68 -16.79
C LEU A 156 3.89 4.95 -17.97
N GLU A 157 3.12 4.25 -18.81
CA GLU A 157 3.60 3.61 -20.03
C GLU A 157 3.82 4.62 -21.17
N LEU A 158 3.15 5.77 -21.13
CA LEU A 158 3.24 6.84 -22.12
C LEU A 158 4.40 7.80 -21.84
N ILE A 159 4.89 7.86 -20.60
CA ILE A 159 6.03 8.70 -20.23
C ILE A 159 7.29 8.18 -20.98
N GLY A 160 7.89 9.05 -21.80
CA GLY A 160 9.07 8.71 -22.59
C GLY A 160 8.78 8.20 -24.00
N VAL A 161 7.52 8.05 -24.39
CA VAL A 161 7.12 7.75 -25.77
C VAL A 161 6.99 9.05 -26.56
N GLU A 162 7.78 9.22 -27.62
CA GLU A 162 7.70 10.40 -28.49
C GLU A 162 6.32 10.51 -29.15
N GLY A 163 5.69 11.69 -29.04
CA GLY A 163 4.38 11.94 -29.64
C GLY A 163 3.17 11.43 -28.87
N ALA A 164 3.35 10.85 -27.68
CA ALA A 164 2.23 10.44 -26.84
C ALA A 164 1.58 11.66 -26.16
N GLU A 165 0.26 11.79 -26.29
CA GLU A 165 -0.52 12.80 -25.54
C GLU A 165 -0.71 12.33 -24.10
N LEU A 166 -0.06 13.04 -23.15
CA LEU A 166 -0.26 12.83 -21.72
C LEU A 166 -1.49 13.61 -21.24
N PRO A 167 -2.30 13.06 -20.31
CA PRO A 167 -3.39 13.79 -19.66
C PRO A 167 -2.87 15.07 -18.99
N SER A 168 -3.73 16.08 -18.83
CA SER A 168 -3.32 17.27 -18.11
C SER A 168 -2.93 16.94 -16.65
N LEU A 169 -2.07 17.75 -16.04
CA LEU A 169 -1.67 17.55 -14.64
C LEU A 169 -2.90 17.60 -13.69
N LEU A 170 -3.93 18.35 -14.06
CA LEU A 170 -5.17 18.45 -13.31
C LEU A 170 -5.99 17.14 -13.41
N ASP A 171 -6.06 16.56 -14.60
CA ASP A 171 -6.70 15.25 -14.81
C ASP A 171 -5.96 14.14 -14.08
N MET A 172 -4.62 14.19 -14.08
CA MET A 172 -3.77 13.29 -13.30
C MET A 172 -4.06 13.39 -11.79
N PHE A 173 -4.29 14.60 -11.28
CA PHE A 173 -4.56 14.86 -9.87
C PHE A 173 -5.98 14.46 -9.46
N LEU A 174 -6.97 14.68 -10.32
CA LEU A 174 -8.38 14.34 -10.07
C LEU A 174 -8.71 12.88 -10.38
N GLY A 175 -7.85 12.19 -11.16
CA GLY A 175 -8.00 10.76 -11.45
C GLY A 175 -8.71 10.44 -12.75
N LEU A 176 -8.79 11.38 -13.68
CA LEU A 176 -9.33 11.18 -15.03
C LEU A 176 -8.26 10.52 -15.93
N ARG A 177 -7.73 9.39 -15.48
CA ARG A 177 -6.65 8.64 -16.14
C ARG A 177 -6.78 7.14 -15.93
N GLY A 178 -6.12 6.36 -16.78
CA GLY A 178 -6.02 4.91 -16.60
C GLY A 178 -5.11 4.52 -15.47
N GLY A 179 -5.45 3.46 -14.73
CA GLY A 179 -4.64 2.93 -13.65
C GLY A 179 -5.40 1.94 -12.76
N ALA A 180 -4.87 1.66 -11.58
CA ALA A 180 -5.59 0.93 -10.54
C ALA A 180 -6.65 1.83 -9.88
N ILE A 181 -7.69 1.22 -9.31
CA ILE A 181 -8.85 1.97 -8.84
C ILE A 181 -8.54 2.96 -7.70
N GLY A 182 -7.57 2.64 -6.85
CA GLY A 182 -7.21 3.48 -5.69
C GLY A 182 -6.16 4.54 -5.97
N GLU A 183 -5.48 4.46 -7.11
CA GLU A 183 -4.48 5.47 -7.49
C GLU A 183 -5.04 6.58 -8.37
N GLY A 184 -6.29 6.45 -8.80
CA GLY A 184 -6.95 7.42 -9.67
C GLY A 184 -6.95 8.83 -9.07
N CYS A 185 -7.54 9.02 -7.91
CA CYS A 185 -7.72 10.35 -7.30
C CYS A 185 -6.65 10.64 -6.23
N ILE A 186 -5.62 11.40 -6.58
CA ILE A 186 -4.55 11.80 -5.66
C ILE A 186 -5.09 12.71 -4.54
N LEU A 187 -6.05 13.58 -4.85
CA LEU A 187 -6.68 14.45 -3.85
C LEU A 187 -7.30 13.61 -2.71
N ALA A 188 -7.99 12.52 -3.03
CA ALA A 188 -8.59 11.64 -2.04
C ALA A 188 -7.53 10.95 -1.16
N LEU A 189 -6.40 10.54 -1.75
CA LEU A 189 -5.27 9.97 -1.01
C LEU A 189 -4.62 11.00 -0.08
N LEU A 190 -4.47 12.25 -0.53
CA LEU A 190 -3.92 13.34 0.31
C LEU A 190 -4.85 13.70 1.47
N LEU A 191 -6.16 13.65 1.28
CA LEU A 191 -7.13 13.83 2.37
C LEU A 191 -6.96 12.72 3.42
N GLY A 192 -6.83 11.48 2.99
CA GLY A 192 -6.54 10.35 3.89
C GLY A 192 -5.20 10.51 4.60
N PHE A 193 -4.16 10.97 3.89
CA PHE A 193 -2.85 11.28 4.47
C PHE A 193 -2.94 12.35 5.55
N ALA A 194 -3.61 13.46 5.27
CA ALA A 194 -3.82 14.54 6.24
C ALA A 194 -4.55 14.04 7.49
N TYR A 195 -5.59 13.22 7.34
CA TYR A 195 -6.29 12.60 8.47
C TYR A 195 -5.35 11.75 9.33
N LEU A 196 -4.55 10.87 8.73
CA LEU A 196 -3.61 10.01 9.48
C LEU A 196 -2.51 10.81 10.20
N LEU A 197 -2.06 11.94 9.62
CA LEU A 197 -1.12 12.85 10.26
C LEU A 197 -1.72 13.55 11.47
N VAL A 198 -2.94 14.07 11.35
CA VAL A 198 -3.67 14.73 12.46
C VAL A 198 -3.91 13.73 13.60
N ARG A 199 -4.28 12.49 13.26
CA ARG A 199 -4.46 11.39 14.21
C ARG A 199 -3.14 10.85 14.77
N ARG A 200 -1.99 11.28 14.23
CA ARG A 200 -0.63 10.81 14.60
C ARG A 200 -0.44 9.29 14.44
N VAL A 201 -1.20 8.67 13.55
CA VAL A 201 -1.09 7.25 13.22
C VAL A 201 0.19 7.00 12.43
N ILE A 202 0.52 7.90 11.50
CA ILE A 202 1.72 7.83 10.67
C ILE A 202 2.59 9.06 10.85
N ARG A 203 3.86 8.93 10.46
CA ARG A 203 4.81 10.04 10.40
C ARG A 203 5.00 10.50 8.97
N TRP A 204 5.08 11.81 8.76
CA TRP A 204 5.21 12.43 7.43
C TRP A 204 6.54 12.11 6.72
N GLN A 205 7.60 11.75 7.48
CA GLN A 205 8.94 11.53 6.96
C GLN A 205 8.97 10.41 5.92
N THR A 206 8.36 9.26 6.20
CA THR A 206 8.39 8.09 5.31
C THR A 206 7.78 8.39 3.94
N PRO A 207 6.54 8.89 3.82
CA PRO A 207 5.96 9.22 2.52
C PRO A 207 6.74 10.31 1.77
N VAL A 208 7.18 11.37 2.48
CA VAL A 208 7.89 12.49 1.86
C VAL A 208 9.27 12.06 1.34
N ILE A 209 10.02 11.27 2.10
CA ILE A 209 11.32 10.76 1.64
C ILE A 209 11.13 9.82 0.45
N PHE A 210 10.15 8.91 0.49
CA PHE A 210 9.91 7.99 -0.61
C PHE A 210 9.57 8.73 -1.91
N VAL A 211 8.53 9.57 -1.88
CA VAL A 211 8.10 10.35 -3.06
C VAL A 211 9.19 11.32 -3.51
N GLY A 212 9.85 12.01 -2.56
CA GLY A 212 10.95 12.93 -2.84
C GLY A 212 12.15 12.26 -3.50
N THR A 213 12.51 11.03 -3.09
CA THR A 213 13.59 10.26 -3.72
C THR A 213 13.26 9.94 -5.17
N VAL A 214 12.04 9.44 -5.45
CA VAL A 214 11.61 9.18 -6.82
C VAL A 214 11.64 10.46 -7.65
N PHE A 215 11.13 11.58 -7.11
CA PHE A 215 11.14 12.88 -7.79
C PHE A 215 12.54 13.34 -8.18
N VAL A 216 13.45 13.35 -7.20
CA VAL A 216 14.83 13.83 -7.42
C VAL A 216 15.55 12.96 -8.44
N LEU A 217 15.42 11.64 -8.33
CA LEU A 217 16.06 10.72 -9.29
C LEU A 217 15.45 10.84 -10.69
N SER A 218 14.14 10.96 -10.81
CA SER A 218 13.47 11.18 -12.09
C SER A 218 13.84 12.53 -12.71
N LEU A 219 13.97 13.58 -11.88
CA LEU A 219 14.42 14.89 -12.35
C LEU A 219 15.85 14.85 -12.89
N ILE A 220 16.75 14.15 -12.22
CA ILE A 220 18.14 13.97 -12.66
C ILE A 220 18.19 13.18 -13.97
N ALA A 221 17.39 12.12 -14.09
CA ALA A 221 17.38 11.23 -15.25
C ALA A 221 16.76 11.90 -16.49
N THR A 222 15.67 12.65 -16.33
CA THR A 222 14.92 13.24 -17.46
C THR A 222 15.32 14.68 -17.76
N GLY A 223 15.94 15.38 -16.83
CA GLY A 223 16.23 16.82 -16.95
C GLY A 223 14.99 17.72 -17.03
N SER A 224 13.78 17.17 -16.87
CA SER A 224 12.50 17.87 -17.04
C SER A 224 11.67 17.81 -15.77
N LEU A 225 11.30 19.00 -15.26
CA LEU A 225 10.44 19.15 -14.08
C LEU A 225 9.04 18.56 -14.34
N THR A 226 8.52 18.74 -15.55
CA THR A 226 7.22 18.23 -15.95
C THR A 226 7.21 16.70 -15.96
N ALA A 227 8.21 16.05 -16.58
CA ALA A 227 8.34 14.60 -16.60
C ALA A 227 8.46 14.03 -15.17
N ALA A 228 9.31 14.62 -14.32
CA ALA A 228 9.43 14.20 -12.92
C ALA A 228 8.10 14.37 -12.14
N THR A 229 7.30 15.38 -12.45
CA THR A 229 5.99 15.55 -11.82
C THR A 229 5.00 14.48 -12.28
N TYR A 230 4.99 14.14 -13.57
CA TYR A 230 4.18 13.04 -14.07
C TYR A 230 4.55 11.71 -13.41
N GLU A 231 5.83 11.43 -13.20
CA GLU A 231 6.31 10.24 -12.51
C GLU A 231 5.77 10.10 -11.07
N ILE A 232 5.65 11.22 -10.34
CA ILE A 232 5.06 11.19 -9.00
C ILE A 232 3.56 10.94 -9.05
N LEU A 233 2.89 11.63 -9.98
CA LEU A 233 1.44 11.57 -10.10
C LEU A 233 0.99 10.25 -10.76
N ALA A 234 1.84 9.59 -11.55
CA ALA A 234 1.52 8.34 -12.23
C ALA A 234 1.73 7.11 -11.34
N GLY A 235 0.92 6.08 -11.58
CA GLY A 235 0.99 4.83 -10.85
C GLY A 235 0.64 4.93 -9.37
N GLY A 236 0.84 3.85 -8.65
CA GLY A 236 0.48 3.71 -7.23
C GLY A 236 1.46 4.32 -6.23
N LEU A 237 2.33 5.28 -6.65
CA LEU A 237 3.38 5.81 -5.77
C LEU A 237 2.81 6.47 -4.52
N VAL A 238 1.82 7.34 -4.65
CA VAL A 238 1.21 8.06 -3.52
C VAL A 238 0.46 7.09 -2.60
N LEU A 239 -0.33 6.16 -3.17
CA LEU A 239 -1.02 5.13 -2.39
C LEU A 239 -0.02 4.25 -1.63
N GLY A 240 1.03 3.77 -2.30
CA GLY A 240 2.08 2.95 -1.71
C GLY A 240 2.86 3.67 -0.63
N ALA A 241 3.27 4.92 -0.87
CA ALA A 241 4.05 5.71 0.06
C ALA A 241 3.28 6.08 1.34
N VAL A 242 1.99 6.42 1.21
CA VAL A 242 1.16 6.88 2.33
C VAL A 242 0.60 5.72 3.15
N PHE A 243 0.06 4.67 2.51
CA PHE A 243 -0.72 3.64 3.22
C PHE A 243 0.01 2.30 3.36
N MET A 244 1.02 2.04 2.55
CA MET A 244 1.69 0.74 2.53
C MET A 244 3.12 0.80 3.07
N ALA A 245 3.89 1.82 2.70
CA ALA A 245 5.25 2.02 3.23
C ALA A 245 5.27 2.60 4.66
N THR A 246 4.12 2.96 5.21
CA THR A 246 3.96 3.41 6.60
C THR A 246 3.39 2.35 7.53
N ASP A 247 3.19 1.13 7.05
CA ASP A 247 2.70 0.03 7.86
C ASP A 247 3.67 -0.25 9.02
N TYR A 248 3.17 -0.08 10.25
CA TYR A 248 3.97 -0.24 11.46
C TYR A 248 4.42 -1.69 11.72
N SER A 249 3.77 -2.67 11.09
CA SER A 249 4.06 -4.09 11.29
C SER A 249 5.24 -4.59 10.46
N THR A 250 5.55 -3.92 9.34
CA THR A 250 6.52 -4.38 8.35
C THR A 250 7.65 -3.38 8.06
N THR A 251 7.66 -2.25 8.77
CA THR A 251 8.68 -1.20 8.62
C THR A 251 9.51 -1.05 9.90
N PRO A 252 10.78 -0.57 9.81
CA PRO A 252 11.62 -0.32 10.99
C PRO A 252 10.96 0.62 12.00
N LEU A 253 11.24 0.41 13.29
CA LEU A 253 10.67 1.24 14.36
C LEU A 253 11.43 2.58 14.53
N THR A 254 12.75 2.60 14.27
CA THR A 254 13.60 3.77 14.42
C THR A 254 13.32 4.80 13.32
N LEU A 255 13.51 6.11 13.62
CA LEU A 255 13.34 7.16 12.63
C LEU A 255 14.35 7.05 11.48
N GLU A 256 15.61 6.75 11.83
CA GLU A 256 16.68 6.56 10.85
C GLU A 256 16.41 5.34 9.97
N GLY A 257 15.92 4.23 10.57
CA GLY A 257 15.52 3.04 9.84
C GLY A 257 14.36 3.31 8.87
N LYS A 258 13.36 4.09 9.30
CA LYS A 258 12.26 4.52 8.42
C LYS A 258 12.72 5.40 7.27
N ALA A 259 13.67 6.30 7.51
CA ALA A 259 14.25 7.15 6.47
C ALA A 259 15.03 6.31 5.43
N LEU A 260 15.89 5.39 5.89
CA LEU A 260 16.62 4.47 5.02
C LEU A 260 15.67 3.54 4.24
N PHE A 261 14.64 3.03 4.90
CA PHE A 261 13.59 2.22 4.27
C PHE A 261 12.90 2.99 3.14
N ALA A 262 12.45 4.22 3.42
CA ALA A 262 11.76 5.07 2.44
C ALA A 262 12.67 5.45 1.26
N LEU A 263 13.94 5.77 1.55
CA LEU A 263 14.95 6.06 0.53
C LEU A 263 15.20 4.83 -0.35
N GLY A 264 15.37 3.65 0.25
CA GLY A 264 15.52 2.40 -0.48
C GLY A 264 14.31 2.07 -1.36
N CYS A 265 13.08 2.26 -0.85
CA CYS A 265 11.86 2.14 -1.65
C CYS A 265 11.90 3.09 -2.85
N GLY A 266 12.30 4.35 -2.67
CA GLY A 266 12.38 5.34 -3.74
C GLY A 266 13.40 4.97 -4.82
N VAL A 267 14.60 4.57 -4.41
CA VAL A 267 15.66 4.14 -5.35
C VAL A 267 15.22 2.92 -6.15
N ILE A 268 14.70 1.88 -5.49
CA ILE A 268 14.27 0.65 -6.17
C ILE A 268 13.10 0.96 -7.12
N THR A 269 12.13 1.79 -6.71
CA THR A 269 11.02 2.20 -7.57
C THR A 269 11.53 2.90 -8.82
N PHE A 270 12.46 3.85 -8.68
CA PHE A 270 13.08 4.55 -9.79
C PHE A 270 13.79 3.57 -10.74
N VAL A 271 14.63 2.68 -10.19
CA VAL A 271 15.37 1.69 -11.00
C VAL A 271 14.41 0.80 -11.79
N ILE A 272 13.33 0.31 -11.16
CA ILE A 272 12.36 -0.54 -11.84
C ILE A 272 11.64 0.22 -12.95
N ARG A 273 11.21 1.47 -12.73
CA ARG A 273 10.49 2.28 -13.70
C ARG A 273 11.34 2.64 -14.94
N PHE A 274 12.61 2.94 -14.73
CA PHE A 274 13.49 3.39 -15.83
C PHE A 274 14.24 2.27 -16.54
N PHE A 275 14.50 1.14 -15.87
CA PHE A 275 15.36 0.09 -16.41
C PHE A 275 14.67 -1.28 -16.57
N CYS A 276 13.47 -1.48 -16.02
CA CYS A 276 12.78 -2.76 -16.11
C CYS A 276 11.52 -2.67 -16.98
N ALA A 277 11.06 -3.83 -17.45
CA ALA A 277 9.85 -3.96 -18.27
C ALA A 277 8.53 -3.71 -17.53
N TYR A 278 8.57 -3.60 -16.19
CA TYR A 278 7.38 -3.36 -15.38
C TYR A 278 7.28 -1.87 -15.03
N PRO A 279 6.24 -1.16 -15.52
CA PRO A 279 6.10 0.28 -15.26
C PRO A 279 5.83 0.59 -13.78
N GLU A 280 5.22 -0.32 -13.02
CA GLU A 280 4.91 -0.14 -11.62
C GLU A 280 5.95 -0.78 -10.69
N GLY A 281 6.94 -0.02 -10.28
CA GLY A 281 7.99 -0.47 -9.36
C GLY A 281 7.61 -0.45 -7.87
N VAL A 282 6.54 0.25 -7.48
CA VAL A 282 6.22 0.56 -6.08
C VAL A 282 5.97 -0.69 -5.23
N SER A 283 5.18 -1.64 -5.72
CA SER A 283 4.86 -2.86 -4.98
C SER A 283 6.09 -3.74 -4.76
N PHE A 284 6.95 -3.86 -5.79
CA PHE A 284 8.21 -4.62 -5.69
C PHE A 284 9.19 -3.94 -4.74
N SER A 285 9.32 -2.61 -4.81
CA SER A 285 10.23 -1.86 -3.95
C SER A 285 9.87 -1.98 -2.48
N ILE A 286 8.58 -1.83 -2.13
CA ILE A 286 8.13 -1.97 -0.75
C ILE A 286 8.31 -3.42 -0.27
N LEU A 287 7.99 -4.42 -1.12
CA LEU A 287 8.20 -5.83 -0.76
C LEU A 287 9.69 -6.13 -0.49
N CYS A 288 10.59 -5.71 -1.36
CA CYS A 288 12.04 -5.87 -1.17
C CYS A 288 12.51 -5.21 0.13
N MET A 289 12.07 -3.98 0.37
CA MET A 289 12.47 -3.25 1.57
C MET A 289 11.85 -3.80 2.85
N ASN A 290 10.64 -4.39 2.80
CA ASN A 290 10.06 -5.11 3.93
C ASN A 290 10.92 -6.32 4.33
N ILE A 291 11.45 -7.06 3.36
CA ILE A 291 12.37 -8.18 3.62
C ILE A 291 13.67 -7.67 4.27
N LEU A 292 14.15 -6.49 3.87
CA LEU A 292 15.36 -5.87 4.42
C LEU A 292 15.12 -5.12 5.74
N ALA A 293 13.87 -4.86 6.13
CA ALA A 293 13.51 -4.09 7.32
C ALA A 293 14.18 -4.60 8.62
N PRO A 294 14.30 -5.91 8.90
CA PRO A 294 14.96 -6.40 10.11
C PRO A 294 16.46 -6.02 10.17
N TRP A 295 17.16 -6.01 9.01
CA TRP A 295 18.57 -5.59 8.96
C TRP A 295 18.70 -4.08 9.15
N LEU A 296 17.82 -3.29 8.54
CA LEU A 296 17.79 -1.84 8.73
C LEU A 296 17.53 -1.49 10.20
N GLU A 297 16.62 -2.19 10.86
CA GLU A 297 16.35 -1.99 12.28
C GLU A 297 17.57 -2.33 13.13
N LYS A 298 18.28 -3.43 12.84
CA LYS A 298 19.52 -3.81 13.53
C LYS A 298 20.60 -2.75 13.37
N TRP A 299 20.77 -2.16 12.18
CA TRP A 299 21.79 -1.13 11.94
C TRP A 299 21.47 0.21 12.58
N THR A 300 20.18 0.55 12.70
CA THR A 300 19.73 1.84 13.26
C THR A 300 19.30 1.75 14.71
N ARG A 301 19.46 0.57 15.34
CA ARG A 301 19.10 0.37 16.74
C ARG A 301 20.05 1.16 17.64
N ARG A 302 19.50 2.02 18.49
CA ARG A 302 20.26 2.73 19.50
C ARG A 302 20.78 1.74 20.55
N LYS A 303 22.04 1.85 20.91
CA LYS A 303 22.60 1.07 22.03
C LYS A 303 21.88 1.48 23.31
N PRO A 304 21.48 0.54 24.18
CA PRO A 304 20.92 0.87 25.47
C PRO A 304 21.97 1.58 26.34
N LEU A 305 21.52 2.47 27.22
CA LEU A 305 22.40 3.14 28.21
C LEU A 305 23.08 2.07 29.07
N GLY A 306 24.42 1.97 29.01
CA GLY A 306 25.20 0.97 29.72
C GLY A 306 25.46 -0.35 29.00
N GLY A 307 25.09 -0.49 27.71
CA GLY A 307 25.47 -1.62 26.86
C GLY A 307 26.73 -1.31 26.04
N GLU A 308 27.66 -2.28 25.96
CA GLU A 308 28.80 -2.26 25.03
C GLU A 308 28.36 -2.29 23.55
#